data_a84996ce4b4f3345f8c94f453279c872
#
_entry.id   a84996ce4b4f3345f8c94f453279c872
#
_cell.length_a   1.000
_cell.length_b   1.000
_cell.length_c   1.000
_cell.angle_alpha   90.00
_cell.angle_beta   90.00
_cell.angle_gamma   90.00
#
_symmetry.space_group_name_H-M   'P 1'
#
loop_
_entity.id
_entity.type
_entity.pdbx_description
1 polymer ?
#
loop_
_entity_poly.entity_id
_entity_poly.type
_entity_poly.pdbx_seq_one_letter_code
_entity_poly.pdbx_strand_id
1 'polypeptide(L)'
;MDVLTHAPASSSLCAAARSAKLGLSVAQYHTLAFQLPTPIASLISDCLYQYINTTNIMSSSSEAPPSNANEGCVGPQSEDAGKASACAGCPNQSACSSGKFSSPEAVAAQQAEADQIRAALSNVSHALLVLSGKGGVGKSTVACQMAWTLASRGYSVGVLDVDICGPSAARMLGATGQTVHASGTGWTPVYVSPNLAVMSVSFLLPDADAAVVWRGPRKNGMIKQFLTETVWDDDGLDYLIIDTPPGTSDEHISTVQYLQAVGGVSGAVVVTTPEEVSQADVRKELNFCVKTKVRVVGVVENMATFRTKVSSLGFRKPAAARSDSGGDGDGTVDCTEDVIKTLKEKCPEILDLMATADVFPSSGGGPRGMAQQFGVPYLGGLPLDPNLLKSCEDGKCFVETYSDSSAAGPLNALCDKLVKALPVEEEMDAEAINQQLMEE
;
A
#
# COMPACT_ATOMS: atom_id res chain seq x y z
N MET A 1 -16.74 -47.92 14.31
CA MET A 1 -17.13 -47.00 15.36
C MET A 1 -16.07 -47.09 16.43
N ASP A 2 -15.62 -45.97 16.91
CA ASP A 2 -14.56 -45.80 17.89
C ASP A 2 -13.12 -46.12 17.46
N VAL A 3 -12.42 -45.08 17.10
CA VAL A 3 -11.09 -44.65 17.50
C VAL A 3 -10.72 -43.41 16.66
N LEU A 4 -11.08 -42.21 17.10
CA LEU A 4 -10.51 -40.94 16.61
C LEU A 4 -10.63 -39.86 17.70
N THR A 5 -9.84 -40.04 18.77
CA THR A 5 -9.55 -38.93 19.70
C THR A 5 -8.05 -38.94 19.99
N HIS A 6 -7.42 -37.78 19.81
CA HIS A 6 -6.03 -37.42 20.12
C HIS A 6 -4.97 -37.73 19.06
N ALA A 7 -4.78 -36.73 18.17
CA ALA A 7 -3.46 -36.41 17.59
C ALA A 7 -3.43 -34.97 17.09
N PRO A 8 -2.33 -34.20 17.16
CA PRO A 8 -2.23 -32.83 16.67
C PRO A 8 -2.26 -32.86 15.13
N ALA A 9 -3.37 -32.37 14.57
CA ALA A 9 -3.74 -32.61 13.17
C ALA A 9 -2.97 -31.75 12.13
N SER A 10 -2.06 -30.90 12.53
CA SER A 10 -1.39 -29.97 11.60
C SER A 10 -0.09 -30.47 10.96
N SER A 11 0.69 -31.29 11.67
CA SER A 11 1.98 -31.75 11.15
C SER A 11 1.90 -33.00 10.27
N SER A 12 0.94 -33.92 10.51
CA SER A 12 0.82 -35.16 9.74
C SER A 12 0.11 -35.01 8.40
N LEU A 13 -0.80 -34.06 8.23
CA LEU A 13 -1.43 -33.76 6.93
C LEU A 13 -0.47 -33.06 5.97
N CYS A 14 0.40 -32.18 6.47
CA CYS A 14 1.46 -31.56 5.67
C CYS A 14 2.52 -32.59 5.22
N ALA A 15 2.84 -33.59 6.05
CA ALA A 15 3.73 -34.68 5.69
C ALA A 15 3.13 -35.64 4.65
N ALA A 16 1.82 -35.92 4.74
CA ALA A 16 1.10 -36.73 3.76
C ALA A 16 0.97 -36.06 2.38
N ALA A 17 0.78 -34.75 2.36
CA ALA A 17 0.74 -33.96 1.11
C ALA A 17 2.12 -33.91 0.41
N ARG A 18 3.22 -33.97 1.17
CA ARG A 18 4.60 -34.03 0.63
C ARG A 18 4.94 -35.38 0.00
N SER A 19 4.26 -36.46 0.42
CA SER A 19 4.54 -37.82 -0.07
C SER A 19 3.68 -38.25 -1.28
N ALA A 20 2.57 -37.56 -1.53
CA ALA A 20 1.68 -37.87 -2.66
C ALA A 20 2.09 -37.07 -3.89
N LYS A 21 2.84 -37.66 -4.83
CA LYS A 21 3.00 -37.18 -6.22
C LYS A 21 1.67 -37.34 -6.96
N LEU A 22 0.67 -36.51 -6.65
CA LEU A 22 -0.56 -36.46 -7.41
C LEU A 22 -0.34 -35.47 -8.55
N GLY A 23 -0.23 -35.98 -9.79
CA GLY A 23 -0.06 -35.22 -11.04
C GLY A 23 -1.34 -34.48 -11.48
N LEU A 24 -1.96 -33.73 -10.57
CA LEU A 24 -3.18 -32.95 -10.83
C LEU A 24 -2.80 -31.51 -11.20
N SER A 25 -3.45 -30.93 -12.20
CA SER A 25 -3.28 -29.53 -12.57
C SER A 25 -3.92 -28.57 -11.56
N VAL A 26 -3.43 -27.33 -11.48
CA VAL A 26 -3.95 -26.27 -10.57
C VAL A 26 -5.47 -26.10 -10.72
N ALA A 27 -6.02 -26.24 -11.92
CA ALA A 27 -7.46 -26.17 -12.18
C ALA A 27 -8.25 -27.33 -11.54
N GLN A 28 -7.68 -28.51 -11.46
CA GLN A 28 -8.31 -29.67 -10.84
C GLN A 28 -8.31 -29.59 -9.30
N TYR A 29 -7.30 -28.92 -8.72
CA TYR A 29 -7.27 -28.64 -7.28
C TYR A 29 -8.29 -27.58 -6.86
N HIS A 30 -8.50 -26.54 -7.67
CA HIS A 30 -9.55 -25.54 -7.41
C HIS A 30 -10.96 -26.17 -7.38
N THR A 31 -11.23 -27.14 -8.24
CA THR A 31 -12.53 -27.81 -8.29
C THR A 31 -12.76 -28.70 -7.07
N LEU A 32 -11.71 -29.31 -6.52
CA LEU A 32 -11.79 -30.15 -5.31
C LEU A 32 -11.93 -29.31 -4.03
N ALA A 33 -11.28 -28.15 -3.94
CA ALA A 33 -11.36 -27.27 -2.78
C ALA A 33 -12.77 -26.67 -2.56
N PHE A 34 -13.55 -26.50 -3.63
CA PHE A 34 -14.93 -25.99 -3.54
C PHE A 34 -15.94 -27.01 -2.94
N GLN A 35 -15.56 -28.27 -2.78
CA GLN A 35 -16.43 -29.33 -2.23
C GLN A 35 -16.15 -29.66 -0.75
N LEU A 36 -15.20 -28.99 -0.13
CA LEU A 36 -14.81 -29.26 1.27
C LEU A 36 -15.35 -28.20 2.24
N PRO A 37 -15.61 -28.55 3.51
CA PRO A 37 -16.03 -27.59 4.53
C PRO A 37 -14.98 -26.49 4.74
N THR A 38 -15.44 -25.25 4.93
CA THR A 38 -14.66 -24.01 5.01
C THR A 38 -13.36 -24.06 5.85
N PRO A 39 -13.27 -24.72 7.02
CA PRO A 39 -12.01 -24.74 7.79
C PRO A 39 -10.90 -25.61 7.15
N ILE A 40 -11.25 -26.59 6.34
CA ILE A 40 -10.29 -27.48 5.67
C ILE A 40 -9.80 -26.85 4.35
N ALA A 41 -10.65 -26.13 3.66
CA ALA A 41 -10.32 -25.41 2.43
C ALA A 41 -9.26 -24.31 2.69
N SER A 42 -9.33 -23.60 3.83
CA SER A 42 -8.35 -22.58 4.23
C SER A 42 -6.98 -23.20 4.53
N LEU A 43 -6.93 -24.29 5.29
CA LEU A 43 -5.68 -25.00 5.62
C LEU A 43 -4.98 -25.58 4.38
N ILE A 44 -5.74 -26.07 3.40
CA ILE A 44 -5.21 -26.60 2.15
C ILE A 44 -4.69 -25.45 1.27
N SER A 45 -5.36 -24.29 1.26
CA SER A 45 -4.93 -23.10 0.55
C SER A 45 -3.59 -22.58 1.11
N ASP A 46 -3.45 -22.52 2.41
CA ASP A 46 -2.21 -22.05 3.08
C ASP A 46 -1.05 -23.04 2.87
N CYS A 47 -1.29 -24.35 2.96
CA CYS A 47 -0.30 -25.37 2.65
C CYS A 47 0.14 -25.36 1.17
N LEU A 48 -0.80 -25.15 0.24
CA LEU A 48 -0.51 -25.01 -1.20
C LEU A 48 0.26 -23.72 -1.50
N TYR A 49 -0.07 -22.63 -0.84
CA TYR A 49 0.63 -21.36 -0.98
C TYR A 49 2.09 -21.48 -0.48
N GLN A 50 2.31 -22.14 0.66
CA GLN A 50 3.66 -22.44 1.16
C GLN A 50 4.42 -23.44 0.28
N TYR A 51 3.74 -24.46 -0.26
CA TYR A 51 4.37 -25.45 -1.15
C TYR A 51 4.77 -24.86 -2.51
N ILE A 52 3.91 -24.02 -3.10
CA ILE A 52 4.21 -23.31 -4.36
C ILE A 52 5.39 -22.34 -4.15
N ASN A 53 5.45 -21.67 -3.00
CA ASN A 53 6.55 -20.78 -2.68
C ASN A 53 7.87 -21.52 -2.42
N THR A 54 7.83 -22.71 -1.80
CA THR A 54 9.06 -23.51 -1.54
C THR A 54 9.57 -24.25 -2.78
N THR A 55 8.72 -24.65 -3.72
CA THR A 55 9.15 -25.34 -4.95
C THR A 55 9.61 -24.39 -6.03
N ASN A 56 9.17 -23.12 -6.05
CA ASN A 56 9.64 -22.09 -6.98
C ASN A 56 10.98 -21.43 -6.58
N ILE A 57 11.50 -21.70 -5.39
CA ILE A 57 12.82 -21.19 -4.95
C ILE A 57 13.99 -21.90 -5.67
N MET A 58 13.74 -23.00 -6.35
CA MET A 58 14.80 -23.78 -7.02
C MET A 58 14.87 -23.64 -8.54
N SER A 59 14.15 -22.71 -9.18
CA SER A 59 14.31 -22.48 -10.60
C SER A 59 14.26 -21.00 -10.97
N SER A 60 15.42 -20.51 -11.40
CA SER A 60 15.71 -19.24 -12.08
C SER A 60 15.61 -17.95 -11.26
N SER A 61 16.77 -17.46 -10.84
CA SER A 61 17.09 -16.04 -10.66
C SER A 61 16.95 -15.30 -12.02
N SER A 62 15.73 -15.05 -12.49
CA SER A 62 15.51 -14.12 -13.60
C SER A 62 15.33 -12.73 -13.01
N GLU A 63 16.40 -11.95 -12.99
CA GLU A 63 16.28 -10.51 -12.73
C GLU A 63 15.29 -9.87 -13.69
N ALA A 64 14.56 -8.87 -13.17
CA ALA A 64 13.65 -8.12 -14.00
C ALA A 64 14.42 -7.43 -15.15
N PRO A 65 13.83 -7.38 -16.35
CA PRO A 65 14.46 -6.74 -17.49
C PRO A 65 14.69 -5.25 -17.21
N PRO A 66 15.76 -4.63 -17.80
CA PRO A 66 15.96 -3.19 -17.73
C PRO A 66 14.70 -2.41 -18.15
N SER A 67 14.43 -1.27 -17.54
CA SER A 67 13.22 -0.47 -17.76
C SER A 67 12.98 -0.06 -19.22
N ASN A 68 14.06 0.00 -20.02
CA ASN A 68 14.05 0.29 -21.46
C ASN A 68 14.17 -0.95 -22.35
N ALA A 69 13.93 -2.15 -21.81
CA ALA A 69 13.92 -3.39 -22.60
C ALA A 69 12.63 -3.55 -23.39
N ASN A 70 12.70 -4.28 -24.51
CA ASN A 70 11.52 -4.62 -25.29
C ASN A 70 10.54 -5.50 -24.52
N GLU A 71 9.25 -5.44 -24.87
CA GLU A 71 8.23 -6.37 -24.37
C GLU A 71 8.64 -7.83 -24.68
N GLY A 72 8.49 -8.70 -23.68
CA GLY A 72 8.92 -10.10 -23.78
C GLY A 72 10.40 -10.36 -23.59
N CYS A 73 11.14 -9.39 -22.99
CA CYS A 73 12.54 -9.56 -22.64
C CYS A 73 12.74 -10.81 -21.77
N VAL A 74 13.69 -11.66 -22.16
CA VAL A 74 14.04 -12.91 -21.46
C VAL A 74 14.88 -12.69 -20.19
N GLY A 75 15.24 -11.43 -19.90
CA GLY A 75 16.13 -11.05 -18.80
C GLY A 75 17.59 -10.90 -19.23
N PRO A 76 18.33 -9.94 -18.64
CA PRO A 76 19.71 -9.63 -19.02
C PRO A 76 20.70 -10.71 -18.62
N GLN A 77 20.36 -11.58 -17.67
CA GLN A 77 21.18 -12.69 -17.19
C GLN A 77 20.79 -14.06 -17.81
N SER A 78 19.74 -14.10 -18.66
CA SER A 78 19.36 -15.31 -19.37
C SER A 78 20.46 -15.75 -20.37
N GLU A 79 20.62 -17.05 -20.59
CA GLU A 79 21.50 -17.58 -21.63
C GLU A 79 21.15 -17.07 -23.03
N ASP A 80 19.88 -16.70 -23.25
CA ASP A 80 19.36 -16.12 -24.48
C ASP A 80 19.39 -14.59 -24.50
N ALA A 81 20.03 -13.96 -23.51
CA ALA A 81 20.12 -12.50 -23.41
C ALA A 81 20.82 -11.91 -24.64
N GLY A 82 20.15 -10.94 -25.30
CA GLY A 82 20.63 -10.32 -26.54
C GLY A 82 20.47 -11.17 -27.80
N LYS A 83 20.02 -12.45 -27.68
CA LYS A 83 19.89 -13.40 -28.80
C LYS A 83 18.42 -13.76 -29.10
N ALA A 84 17.55 -13.70 -28.13
CA ALA A 84 16.13 -14.00 -28.28
C ALA A 84 15.47 -13.09 -29.33
N SER A 85 14.37 -13.55 -29.94
CA SER A 85 13.60 -12.76 -30.92
C SER A 85 13.10 -11.43 -30.35
N ALA A 86 12.77 -11.39 -29.06
CA ALA A 86 12.37 -10.18 -28.33
C ALA A 86 13.53 -9.18 -28.14
N CYS A 87 14.77 -9.60 -28.34
CA CYS A 87 15.93 -8.71 -28.24
C CYS A 87 16.19 -7.93 -29.54
N ALA A 88 15.53 -8.25 -30.63
CA ALA A 88 15.71 -7.55 -31.91
C ALA A 88 15.27 -6.07 -31.78
N GLY A 89 16.21 -5.15 -32.03
CA GLY A 89 15.97 -3.70 -31.88
C GLY A 89 15.89 -3.18 -30.45
N CYS A 90 16.18 -4.01 -29.46
CA CYS A 90 16.25 -3.58 -28.08
C CYS A 90 17.45 -2.65 -27.83
N PRO A 91 17.29 -1.50 -27.13
CA PRO A 91 18.39 -0.60 -26.81
C PRO A 91 19.55 -1.26 -26.04
N ASN A 92 19.25 -2.31 -25.28
CA ASN A 92 20.21 -3.07 -24.48
C ASN A 92 20.76 -4.32 -25.18
N GLN A 93 20.39 -4.60 -26.43
CA GLN A 93 20.76 -5.83 -27.11
C GLN A 93 22.28 -6.08 -27.12
N SER A 94 23.07 -5.06 -27.45
CA SER A 94 24.52 -5.16 -27.48
C SER A 94 25.15 -5.39 -26.10
N ALA A 95 24.60 -4.76 -25.06
CA ALA A 95 25.06 -4.92 -23.68
C ALA A 95 24.71 -6.32 -23.12
N CYS A 96 23.51 -6.83 -23.45
CA CYS A 96 23.10 -8.18 -23.09
C CYS A 96 23.93 -9.25 -23.83
N SER A 97 24.14 -9.09 -25.15
CA SER A 97 24.91 -10.04 -25.95
C SER A 97 26.41 -10.07 -25.58
N SER A 98 26.95 -8.96 -25.06
CA SER A 98 28.32 -8.89 -24.56
C SER A 98 28.50 -9.42 -23.14
N GLY A 99 27.43 -9.85 -22.47
CA GLY A 99 27.49 -10.33 -21.09
C GLY A 99 27.78 -9.24 -20.04
N LYS A 100 27.62 -7.96 -20.39
CA LYS A 100 27.94 -6.85 -19.50
C LYS A 100 27.14 -6.89 -18.18
N PHE A 101 25.88 -7.35 -18.22
CA PHE A 101 25.02 -7.47 -17.05
C PHE A 101 25.24 -8.75 -16.26
N SER A 102 25.88 -9.74 -16.84
CA SER A 102 26.19 -11.03 -16.22
C SER A 102 27.67 -11.19 -15.89
N SER A 103 28.48 -10.12 -15.98
CA SER A 103 29.87 -10.18 -15.55
C SER A 103 29.95 -10.40 -14.03
N PRO A 104 30.95 -11.15 -13.51
CA PRO A 104 31.11 -11.36 -12.07
C PRO A 104 31.17 -10.06 -11.27
N GLU A 105 31.74 -8.99 -11.85
CA GLU A 105 31.82 -7.69 -11.22
C GLU A 105 30.44 -6.99 -11.15
N ALA A 106 29.61 -7.09 -12.21
CA ALA A 106 28.25 -6.54 -12.19
C ALA A 106 27.35 -7.25 -11.18
N VAL A 107 27.43 -8.59 -11.11
CA VAL A 107 26.70 -9.39 -10.13
C VAL A 107 27.15 -9.04 -8.71
N ALA A 108 28.46 -8.94 -8.46
CA ALA A 108 28.99 -8.56 -7.16
C ALA A 108 28.55 -7.13 -6.74
N ALA A 109 28.52 -6.18 -7.69
CA ALA A 109 28.05 -4.82 -7.43
C ALA A 109 26.56 -4.80 -7.05
N GLN A 110 25.70 -5.55 -7.75
CA GLN A 110 24.28 -5.68 -7.42
C GLN A 110 24.07 -6.35 -6.06
N GLN A 111 24.84 -7.40 -5.75
CA GLN A 111 24.75 -8.04 -4.45
C GLN A 111 25.17 -7.09 -3.32
N ALA A 112 26.24 -6.31 -3.52
CA ALA A 112 26.68 -5.31 -2.54
C ALA A 112 25.61 -4.22 -2.32
N GLU A 113 24.90 -3.80 -3.38
CA GLU A 113 23.78 -2.87 -3.27
C GLU A 113 22.62 -3.49 -2.47
N ALA A 114 22.25 -4.72 -2.76
CA ALA A 114 21.22 -5.44 -2.02
C ALA A 114 21.59 -5.59 -0.53
N ASP A 115 22.83 -5.92 -0.24
CA ASP A 115 23.30 -6.06 1.14
C ASP A 115 23.28 -4.72 1.91
N GLN A 116 23.57 -3.59 1.24
CA GLN A 116 23.44 -2.25 1.84
C GLN A 116 21.98 -1.93 2.21
N ILE A 117 21.02 -2.17 1.29
CA ILE A 117 19.60 -1.95 1.56
C ILE A 117 19.11 -2.88 2.68
N ARG A 118 19.53 -4.16 2.66
CA ARG A 118 19.18 -5.12 3.71
C ARG A 118 19.67 -4.66 5.08
N ALA A 119 20.89 -4.16 5.15
CA ALA A 119 21.46 -3.64 6.39
C ALA A 119 20.68 -2.40 6.89
N ALA A 120 20.34 -1.47 5.99
CA ALA A 120 19.59 -0.27 6.35
C ALA A 120 18.14 -0.54 6.81
N LEU A 121 17.52 -1.63 6.31
CA LEU A 121 16.17 -2.04 6.67
C LEU A 121 16.14 -3.18 7.70
N SER A 122 17.27 -3.56 8.29
CA SER A 122 17.35 -4.69 9.23
C SER A 122 16.50 -4.49 10.48
N ASN A 123 16.31 -3.24 10.92
CA ASN A 123 15.51 -2.88 12.09
C ASN A 123 14.07 -2.49 11.73
N VAL A 124 13.59 -2.81 10.51
CA VAL A 124 12.21 -2.57 10.09
C VAL A 124 11.45 -3.89 10.07
N SER A 125 10.45 -4.04 10.95
CA SER A 125 9.63 -5.26 11.02
C SER A 125 8.79 -5.46 9.78
N HIS A 126 8.12 -4.40 9.31
CA HIS A 126 7.26 -4.45 8.13
C HIS A 126 7.46 -3.26 7.20
N ALA A 127 7.98 -3.50 5.99
CA ALA A 127 7.98 -2.52 4.90
C ALA A 127 6.75 -2.73 4.02
N LEU A 128 5.91 -1.69 3.92
CA LEU A 128 4.60 -1.72 3.26
C LEU A 128 4.56 -0.71 2.12
N LEU A 129 4.34 -1.18 0.89
CA LEU A 129 4.13 -0.32 -0.27
C LEU A 129 2.68 0.20 -0.30
N VAL A 130 2.48 1.49 -0.59
CA VAL A 130 1.17 2.05 -0.89
C VAL A 130 1.13 2.41 -2.36
N LEU A 131 0.28 1.69 -3.11
CA LEU A 131 0.22 1.69 -4.56
C LEU A 131 -1.10 2.27 -5.05
N SER A 132 -1.09 2.85 -6.26
CA SER A 132 -2.32 3.26 -6.94
C SER A 132 -2.16 3.22 -8.45
N GLY A 133 -3.20 2.83 -9.18
CA GLY A 133 -3.17 2.75 -10.64
C GLY A 133 -3.12 4.13 -11.33
N LYS A 134 -3.61 5.19 -10.68
CA LYS A 134 -3.56 6.57 -11.21
C LYS A 134 -3.41 7.61 -10.11
N GLY A 135 -3.05 8.85 -10.50
CA GLY A 135 -3.01 9.99 -9.60
C GLY A 135 -4.42 10.46 -9.17
N GLY A 136 -4.50 11.16 -8.05
CA GLY A 136 -5.74 11.78 -7.55
C GLY A 136 -6.69 10.85 -6.80
N VAL A 137 -6.37 9.56 -6.62
CA VAL A 137 -7.21 8.63 -5.83
C VAL A 137 -7.03 8.77 -4.31
N GLY A 138 -6.13 9.62 -3.85
CA GLY A 138 -5.86 9.85 -2.43
C GLY A 138 -4.87 8.84 -1.82
N LYS A 139 -3.97 8.27 -2.63
CA LYS A 139 -2.93 7.33 -2.19
C LYS A 139 -2.12 7.88 -1.00
N SER A 140 -1.51 9.05 -1.15
CA SER A 140 -0.69 9.70 -0.12
C SER A 140 -1.49 10.10 1.11
N THR A 141 -2.77 10.50 0.94
CA THR A 141 -3.70 10.75 2.06
C THR A 141 -3.90 9.48 2.89
N VAL A 142 -4.16 8.35 2.22
CA VAL A 142 -4.31 7.05 2.91
C VAL A 142 -3.00 6.65 3.58
N ALA A 143 -1.87 6.76 2.89
CA ALA A 143 -0.55 6.43 3.44
C ALA A 143 -0.24 7.23 4.71
N CYS A 144 -0.36 8.56 4.66
CA CYS A 144 -0.04 9.45 5.79
C CYS A 144 -1.01 9.27 6.96
N GLN A 145 -2.31 9.14 6.71
CA GLN A 145 -3.28 8.99 7.79
C GLN A 145 -3.29 7.57 8.37
N MET A 146 -2.90 6.56 7.61
CA MET A 146 -2.60 5.22 8.10
C MET A 146 -1.37 5.25 9.03
N ALA A 147 -0.32 5.98 8.64
CA ALA A 147 0.87 6.17 9.48
C ALA A 147 0.53 6.87 10.80
N TRP A 148 -0.22 7.98 10.75
CA TRP A 148 -0.70 8.65 11.94
C TRP A 148 -1.54 7.75 12.84
N THR A 149 -2.45 6.97 12.24
CA THR A 149 -3.33 6.05 12.99
C THR A 149 -2.54 4.93 13.67
N LEU A 150 -1.51 4.39 13.03
CA LEU A 150 -0.63 3.39 13.66
C LEU A 150 0.21 4.02 14.77
N ALA A 151 0.79 5.21 14.53
CA ALA A 151 1.56 5.92 15.53
C ALA A 151 0.72 6.28 16.76
N SER A 152 -0.55 6.71 16.59
CA SER A 152 -1.46 7.00 17.72
C SER A 152 -1.79 5.76 18.56
N ARG A 153 -1.54 4.55 18.02
CA ARG A 153 -1.69 3.28 18.74
C ARG A 153 -0.41 2.82 19.42
N GLY A 154 0.66 3.62 19.36
CA GLY A 154 1.95 3.34 20.00
C GLY A 154 2.96 2.63 19.10
N TYR A 155 2.64 2.29 17.84
CA TYR A 155 3.62 1.71 16.91
C TYR A 155 4.67 2.73 16.50
N SER A 156 5.92 2.27 16.31
CA SER A 156 6.99 3.06 15.70
C SER A 156 6.86 3.03 14.19
N VAL A 157 6.63 4.19 13.56
CA VAL A 157 6.26 4.28 12.15
C VAL A 157 7.19 5.22 11.38
N GLY A 158 7.70 4.75 10.25
CA GLY A 158 8.38 5.56 9.25
C GLY A 158 7.49 5.77 8.01
N VAL A 159 7.54 6.95 7.43
CA VAL A 159 6.97 7.22 6.09
C VAL A 159 8.10 7.58 5.14
N LEU A 160 8.23 6.81 4.06
CA LEU A 160 9.18 7.09 2.98
C LEU A 160 8.41 7.50 1.73
N ASP A 161 8.53 8.78 1.35
CA ASP A 161 7.90 9.34 0.16
C ASP A 161 8.88 9.23 -1.03
N VAL A 162 8.59 8.30 -1.93
CA VAL A 162 9.35 8.08 -3.17
C VAL A 162 8.65 8.62 -4.41
N ASP A 163 7.54 9.36 -4.26
CA ASP A 163 6.94 10.14 -5.34
C ASP A 163 7.75 11.43 -5.58
N ILE A 164 8.89 11.28 -6.23
CA ILE A 164 9.85 12.36 -6.44
C ILE A 164 9.25 13.52 -7.25
N CYS A 165 8.27 13.25 -8.11
CA CYS A 165 7.66 14.26 -8.98
C CYS A 165 6.58 15.09 -8.27
N GLY A 166 5.92 14.54 -7.28
CA GLY A 166 4.84 15.19 -6.54
C GLY A 166 4.88 14.87 -5.05
N PRO A 167 6.00 15.15 -4.36
CA PRO A 167 6.17 14.79 -2.97
C PRO A 167 5.13 15.52 -2.12
N SER A 168 4.34 14.77 -1.37
CA SER A 168 3.22 15.32 -0.59
C SER A 168 3.25 14.91 0.88
N ALA A 169 3.96 13.84 1.23
CA ALA A 169 3.95 13.29 2.58
C ALA A 169 4.46 14.28 3.64
N ALA A 170 5.52 15.04 3.35
CA ALA A 170 6.03 16.03 4.28
C ALA A 170 4.98 17.10 4.66
N ARG A 171 4.20 17.57 3.67
CA ARG A 171 3.11 18.52 3.92
C ARG A 171 1.98 17.88 4.70
N MET A 172 1.54 16.68 4.29
CA MET A 172 0.42 15.96 4.91
C MET A 172 0.71 15.52 6.35
N LEU A 173 1.99 15.41 6.72
CA LEU A 173 2.43 15.06 8.07
C LEU A 173 2.86 16.29 8.90
N GLY A 174 2.74 17.51 8.36
CA GLY A 174 3.07 18.73 9.08
C GLY A 174 4.58 19.03 9.19
N ALA A 175 5.40 18.43 8.34
CA ALA A 175 6.85 18.58 8.31
C ALA A 175 7.35 19.63 7.30
N THR A 176 6.45 20.43 6.71
CA THR A 176 6.83 21.44 5.70
C THR A 176 7.84 22.45 6.29
N GLY A 177 8.90 22.73 5.52
CA GLY A 177 9.94 23.68 5.92
C GLY A 177 10.97 23.13 6.91
N GLN A 178 10.85 21.88 7.31
CA GLN A 178 11.91 21.20 8.04
C GLN A 178 13.00 20.72 7.08
N THR A 179 14.19 20.45 7.60
CA THR A 179 15.35 20.00 6.83
C THR A 179 15.89 18.69 7.41
N VAL A 180 16.35 17.83 6.54
CA VAL A 180 17.03 16.59 6.91
C VAL A 180 18.47 16.90 7.30
N HIS A 181 18.94 16.31 8.37
CA HIS A 181 20.33 16.40 8.78
C HIS A 181 21.12 15.20 8.21
N ALA A 182 22.17 15.51 7.45
CA ALA A 182 23.13 14.52 6.98
C ALA A 182 24.26 14.39 8.03
N SER A 183 24.54 13.16 8.41
CA SER A 183 25.68 12.81 9.27
C SER A 183 26.63 11.85 8.54
N GLY A 184 27.73 11.47 9.15
CA GLY A 184 28.63 10.45 8.59
C GLY A 184 28.00 9.04 8.50
N THR A 185 26.89 8.82 9.18
CA THR A 185 26.14 7.54 9.18
C THR A 185 24.94 7.55 8.21
N GLY A 186 24.51 8.71 7.73
CA GLY A 186 23.37 8.83 6.81
C GLY A 186 22.47 10.02 7.12
N TRP A 187 21.24 9.97 6.65
CA TRP A 187 20.22 11.00 6.83
C TRP A 187 19.28 10.67 7.99
N THR A 188 19.16 11.60 8.93
CA THR A 188 18.16 11.49 9.99
C THR A 188 16.81 11.94 9.46
N PRO A 189 15.76 11.10 9.45
CA PRO A 189 14.43 11.50 9.02
C PRO A 189 13.83 12.56 9.95
N VAL A 190 12.82 13.27 9.47
CA VAL A 190 12.11 14.29 10.26
C VAL A 190 11.07 13.64 11.14
N TYR A 191 11.16 13.81 12.45
CA TYR A 191 10.16 13.34 13.40
C TYR A 191 9.02 14.35 13.54
N VAL A 192 7.79 13.90 13.29
CA VAL A 192 6.53 14.68 13.44
C VAL A 192 5.82 14.36 14.74
N SER A 193 6.11 13.20 15.33
CA SER A 193 5.79 12.81 16.72
C SER A 193 6.92 11.93 17.27
N PRO A 194 6.94 11.59 18.55
CA PRO A 194 8.00 10.76 19.14
C PRO A 194 8.19 9.41 18.41
N ASN A 195 7.15 8.85 17.81
CA ASN A 195 7.13 7.55 17.16
C ASN A 195 6.67 7.61 15.69
N LEU A 196 6.68 8.78 15.05
CA LEU A 196 6.40 8.93 13.62
C LEU A 196 7.44 9.80 12.95
N ALA A 197 8.19 9.20 12.05
CA ALA A 197 9.21 9.86 11.25
C ALA A 197 8.85 9.88 9.76
N VAL A 198 9.34 10.88 9.02
CA VAL A 198 9.13 10.99 7.56
C VAL A 198 10.43 11.35 6.84
N MET A 199 10.66 10.67 5.72
CA MET A 199 11.71 11.00 4.76
C MET A 199 11.07 11.25 3.38
N SER A 200 11.40 12.39 2.76
CA SER A 200 10.87 12.80 1.46
C SER A 200 11.90 13.63 0.71
N VAL A 201 11.85 13.57 -0.61
CA VAL A 201 12.69 14.43 -1.47
C VAL A 201 12.43 15.93 -1.25
N SER A 202 11.24 16.29 -0.77
CA SER A 202 10.89 17.69 -0.48
C SER A 202 11.84 18.35 0.52
N PHE A 203 12.46 17.60 1.44
CA PHE A 203 13.45 18.13 2.38
C PHE A 203 14.81 18.45 1.77
N LEU A 204 15.06 17.94 0.56
CA LEU A 204 16.32 18.14 -0.18
C LEU A 204 16.19 19.23 -1.25
N LEU A 205 14.98 19.76 -1.43
CA LEU A 205 14.71 20.82 -2.40
C LEU A 205 14.96 22.20 -1.75
N PRO A 206 15.55 23.13 -2.49
CA PRO A 206 15.83 24.48 -1.96
C PRO A 206 14.54 25.31 -1.76
N ASP A 207 13.47 24.95 -2.44
CA ASP A 207 12.17 25.62 -2.41
C ASP A 207 11.06 24.56 -2.52
N ALA A 208 10.02 24.70 -1.72
CA ALA A 208 8.86 23.80 -1.72
C ALA A 208 8.11 23.81 -3.07
N ASP A 209 8.16 24.94 -3.80
CA ASP A 209 7.52 25.11 -5.11
C ASP A 209 8.47 24.77 -6.28
N ALA A 210 9.71 24.35 -6.01
CA ALA A 210 10.67 23.99 -7.05
C ALA A 210 10.23 22.74 -7.81
N ALA A 211 10.08 22.86 -9.12
CA ALA A 211 9.80 21.69 -9.96
C ALA A 211 11.00 20.76 -10.02
N VAL A 212 10.78 19.49 -9.69
CA VAL A 212 11.81 18.44 -9.80
C VAL A 212 11.91 17.98 -11.25
N VAL A 213 12.90 18.49 -11.99
CA VAL A 213 13.15 18.13 -13.40
C VAL A 213 14.33 17.14 -13.45
N TRP A 214 14.14 15.95 -12.89
CA TRP A 214 15.17 14.91 -12.92
C TRP A 214 14.83 13.82 -13.93
N ARG A 215 15.85 13.28 -14.59
CA ARG A 215 15.71 12.12 -15.47
C ARG A 215 15.75 10.82 -14.66
N GLY A 216 15.20 9.73 -15.23
CA GLY A 216 15.07 8.43 -14.60
C GLY A 216 16.30 7.95 -13.78
N PRO A 217 17.54 7.96 -14.36
CA PRO A 217 18.71 7.50 -13.59
C PRO A 217 18.98 8.28 -12.30
N ARG A 218 18.71 9.61 -12.29
CA ARG A 218 18.89 10.43 -11.08
C ARG A 218 17.82 10.13 -10.04
N LYS A 219 16.56 9.90 -10.48
CA LYS A 219 15.46 9.53 -9.60
C LYS A 219 15.72 8.17 -8.96
N ASN A 220 16.12 7.17 -9.75
CA ASN A 220 16.46 5.84 -9.24
C ASN A 220 17.63 5.88 -8.26
N GLY A 221 18.67 6.72 -8.54
CA GLY A 221 19.76 6.95 -7.61
C GLY A 221 19.29 7.53 -6.27
N MET A 222 18.33 8.48 -6.30
CA MET A 222 17.78 9.08 -5.09
C MET A 222 16.95 8.08 -4.29
N ILE A 223 16.11 7.26 -4.95
CA ILE A 223 15.35 6.20 -4.29
C ILE A 223 16.30 5.23 -3.58
N LYS A 224 17.38 4.83 -4.27
CA LYS A 224 18.39 3.97 -3.66
C LYS A 224 19.00 4.64 -2.42
N GLN A 225 19.40 5.91 -2.52
CA GLN A 225 19.94 6.66 -1.40
C GLN A 225 18.96 6.71 -0.22
N PHE A 226 17.67 6.95 -0.47
CA PHE A 226 16.65 6.91 0.58
C PHE A 226 16.57 5.55 1.29
N LEU A 227 16.68 4.46 0.53
CA LEU A 227 16.62 3.11 1.08
C LEU A 227 17.90 2.69 1.80
N THR A 228 19.07 3.27 1.46
CA THR A 228 20.37 2.88 2.05
C THR A 228 20.90 3.86 3.08
N GLU A 229 20.59 5.15 2.97
CA GLU A 229 21.21 6.21 3.76
C GLU A 229 20.25 6.81 4.79
N THR A 230 18.94 6.49 4.77
CA THR A 230 18.03 6.94 5.84
C THR A 230 18.25 6.06 7.07
N VAL A 231 18.69 6.70 8.15
CA VAL A 231 18.88 6.06 9.45
C VAL A 231 17.58 6.21 10.22
N TRP A 232 16.77 5.16 10.19
CA TRP A 232 15.57 5.05 11.01
C TRP A 232 15.97 4.87 12.49
N ASP A 233 14.99 4.87 13.38
CA ASP A 233 15.24 4.76 14.81
C ASP A 233 16.15 3.57 15.17
N ASP A 234 17.08 3.77 16.12
CA ASP A 234 17.95 2.71 16.63
C ASP A 234 17.15 1.58 17.30
N ASP A 235 16.00 1.90 17.90
CA ASP A 235 15.05 0.96 18.50
C ASP A 235 14.22 0.21 17.42
N GLY A 236 14.36 0.60 16.16
CA GLY A 236 13.68 0.00 15.01
C GLY A 236 12.32 0.60 14.68
N LEU A 237 11.76 0.17 13.55
CA LEU A 237 10.41 0.53 13.11
C LEU A 237 9.52 -0.72 13.07
N ASP A 238 8.31 -0.59 13.62
CA ASP A 238 7.25 -1.58 13.43
C ASP A 238 6.75 -1.58 11.98
N TYR A 239 6.53 -0.37 11.44
CA TYR A 239 6.03 -0.20 10.07
C TYR A 239 6.80 0.90 9.34
N LEU A 240 7.32 0.58 8.15
CA LEU A 240 7.80 1.53 7.16
C LEU A 240 6.79 1.62 6.03
N ILE A 241 6.04 2.72 5.94
CA ILE A 241 5.05 2.98 4.90
C ILE A 241 5.72 3.71 3.75
N ILE A 242 5.74 3.10 2.57
CA ILE A 242 6.41 3.63 1.39
C ILE A 242 5.34 4.15 0.43
N ASP A 243 5.24 5.49 0.33
CA ASP A 243 4.34 6.18 -0.60
C ASP A 243 4.98 6.27 -1.98
N THR A 244 4.45 5.51 -2.95
CA THR A 244 5.03 5.37 -4.30
C THR A 244 4.41 6.36 -5.28
N PRO A 245 5.04 6.65 -6.43
CA PRO A 245 4.35 7.37 -7.50
C PRO A 245 3.16 6.58 -8.05
N PRO A 246 2.15 7.25 -8.64
CA PRO A 246 1.00 6.57 -9.22
C PRO A 246 1.36 5.80 -10.50
N GLY A 247 0.70 4.66 -10.70
CA GLY A 247 0.89 3.79 -11.86
C GLY A 247 2.22 3.04 -11.84
N THR A 248 2.55 2.40 -12.95
CA THR A 248 3.78 1.60 -13.12
C THR A 248 4.90 2.44 -13.73
N SER A 249 5.30 3.54 -13.05
CA SER A 249 6.43 4.37 -13.47
C SER A 249 7.77 3.68 -13.22
N ASP A 250 8.84 4.20 -13.84
CA ASP A 250 10.20 3.67 -13.64
C ASP A 250 10.61 3.70 -12.18
N GLU A 251 10.23 4.74 -11.44
CA GLU A 251 10.49 4.90 -10.01
C GLU A 251 9.79 3.82 -9.19
N HIS A 252 8.53 3.53 -9.52
CA HIS A 252 7.75 2.48 -8.88
C HIS A 252 8.41 1.11 -9.09
N ILE A 253 8.74 0.78 -10.35
CA ILE A 253 9.40 -0.48 -10.70
C ILE A 253 10.73 -0.61 -9.95
N SER A 254 11.56 0.45 -9.95
CA SER A 254 12.86 0.44 -9.28
C SER A 254 12.72 0.25 -7.76
N THR A 255 11.77 0.94 -7.12
CA THR A 255 11.50 0.78 -5.68
C THR A 255 11.16 -0.67 -5.34
N VAL A 256 10.23 -1.26 -6.09
CA VAL A 256 9.83 -2.66 -5.90
C VAL A 256 11.00 -3.61 -6.11
N GLN A 257 11.82 -3.39 -7.15
CA GLN A 257 13.00 -4.22 -7.43
C GLN A 257 14.03 -4.16 -6.31
N TYR A 258 14.37 -2.97 -5.82
CA TYR A 258 15.32 -2.80 -4.71
C TYR A 258 14.85 -3.51 -3.45
N LEU A 259 13.59 -3.32 -3.08
CA LEU A 259 13.03 -3.94 -1.88
C LEU A 259 12.89 -5.47 -2.00
N GLN A 260 12.54 -5.98 -3.19
CA GLN A 260 12.46 -7.42 -3.42
C GLN A 260 13.81 -8.11 -3.41
N ALA A 261 14.86 -7.47 -3.95
CA ALA A 261 16.23 -8.01 -3.95
C ALA A 261 16.72 -8.31 -2.53
N VAL A 262 16.18 -7.63 -1.53
CA VAL A 262 16.55 -7.82 -0.11
C VAL A 262 15.54 -8.65 0.69
N GLY A 263 14.42 -9.05 0.08
CA GLY A 263 13.33 -9.74 0.78
C GLY A 263 12.57 -8.84 1.75
N GLY A 264 12.71 -7.51 1.62
CA GLY A 264 12.23 -6.52 2.59
C GLY A 264 10.81 -6.01 2.38
N VAL A 265 10.01 -6.54 1.43
CA VAL A 265 8.61 -6.13 1.24
C VAL A 265 7.67 -7.08 1.97
N SER A 266 7.02 -6.61 3.02
CA SER A 266 5.99 -7.38 3.73
C SER A 266 4.68 -7.44 2.93
N GLY A 267 4.44 -6.46 2.05
CA GLY A 267 3.32 -6.44 1.14
C GLY A 267 2.98 -5.06 0.60
N ALA A 268 1.85 -4.99 -0.12
CA ALA A 268 1.33 -3.76 -0.71
C ALA A 268 -0.13 -3.53 -0.34
N VAL A 269 -0.48 -2.27 -0.07
CA VAL A 269 -1.86 -1.78 0.00
C VAL A 269 -2.14 -1.03 -1.30
N VAL A 270 -3.21 -1.40 -1.99
CA VAL A 270 -3.60 -0.79 -3.26
C VAL A 270 -4.79 0.14 -3.05
N VAL A 271 -4.62 1.42 -3.33
CA VAL A 271 -5.65 2.47 -3.16
C VAL A 271 -6.33 2.76 -4.49
N THR A 272 -7.65 2.78 -4.49
CA THR A 272 -8.49 3.07 -5.66
C THR A 272 -9.71 3.89 -5.26
N THR A 273 -10.45 4.38 -6.26
CA THR A 273 -11.80 4.96 -6.12
C THR A 273 -12.83 4.04 -6.80
N PRO A 274 -14.15 4.21 -6.55
CA PRO A 274 -15.20 3.39 -7.16
C PRO A 274 -15.28 3.49 -8.70
N GLU A 275 -14.71 4.53 -9.30
CA GLU A 275 -14.77 4.77 -10.75
C GLU A 275 -14.17 3.62 -11.56
N GLU A 276 -14.83 3.24 -12.65
CA GLU A 276 -14.34 2.16 -13.55
C GLU A 276 -12.97 2.47 -14.15
N VAL A 277 -12.70 3.73 -14.47
CA VAL A 277 -11.38 4.14 -14.99
C VAL A 277 -10.28 3.88 -13.97
N SER A 278 -10.51 4.21 -12.69
CA SER A 278 -9.56 3.90 -11.61
C SER A 278 -9.37 2.40 -11.42
N GLN A 279 -10.46 1.63 -11.47
CA GLN A 279 -10.41 0.17 -11.35
C GLN A 279 -9.65 -0.49 -12.51
N ALA A 280 -9.79 0.03 -13.74
CA ALA A 280 -9.06 -0.47 -14.89
C ALA A 280 -7.54 -0.33 -14.71
N ASP A 281 -7.08 0.78 -14.15
CA ASP A 281 -5.65 1.00 -13.87
C ASP A 281 -5.18 0.17 -12.66
N VAL A 282 -6.02 0.02 -11.64
CA VAL A 282 -5.69 -0.85 -10.49
C VAL A 282 -5.61 -2.32 -10.89
N ARG A 283 -6.39 -2.80 -11.87
CA ARG A 283 -6.21 -4.17 -12.42
C ARG A 283 -4.81 -4.37 -13.01
N LYS A 284 -4.23 -3.33 -13.65
CA LYS A 284 -2.85 -3.36 -14.14
C LYS A 284 -1.86 -3.44 -12.98
N GLU A 285 -2.11 -2.66 -11.92
CA GLU A 285 -1.31 -2.63 -10.70
C GLU A 285 -1.32 -3.97 -9.97
N LEU A 286 -2.51 -4.59 -9.81
CA LEU A 286 -2.62 -5.93 -9.23
C LEU A 286 -1.88 -6.98 -10.07
N ASN A 287 -1.98 -6.90 -11.42
CA ASN A 287 -1.21 -7.76 -12.31
C ASN A 287 0.31 -7.51 -12.20
N PHE A 288 0.72 -6.27 -11.97
CA PHE A 288 2.12 -5.95 -11.67
C PHE A 288 2.57 -6.62 -10.37
N CYS A 289 1.80 -6.52 -9.28
CA CYS A 289 2.09 -7.21 -8.02
C CYS A 289 2.22 -8.73 -8.21
N VAL A 290 1.34 -9.34 -9.00
CA VAL A 290 1.43 -10.77 -9.34
C VAL A 290 2.73 -11.09 -10.08
N LYS A 291 3.09 -10.31 -11.11
CA LYS A 291 4.31 -10.52 -11.90
C LYS A 291 5.58 -10.32 -11.07
N THR A 292 5.59 -9.32 -10.19
CA THR A 292 6.71 -9.01 -9.31
C THR A 292 6.68 -9.80 -8.00
N LYS A 293 5.71 -10.69 -7.79
CA LYS A 293 5.55 -11.51 -6.58
C LYS A 293 5.41 -10.68 -5.29
N VAL A 294 4.91 -9.46 -5.38
CA VAL A 294 4.57 -8.63 -4.22
C VAL A 294 3.23 -9.10 -3.66
N ARG A 295 3.21 -9.47 -2.38
CA ARG A 295 1.97 -9.83 -1.68
C ARG A 295 1.07 -8.60 -1.59
N VAL A 296 -0.18 -8.70 -2.03
CA VAL A 296 -1.18 -7.65 -1.82
C VAL A 296 -1.85 -7.89 -0.46
N VAL A 297 -1.58 -7.02 0.51
CA VAL A 297 -2.20 -7.03 1.84
C VAL A 297 -3.69 -6.71 1.73
N GLY A 298 -4.03 -5.80 0.82
CA GLY A 298 -5.41 -5.58 0.44
C GLY A 298 -5.66 -4.33 -0.37
N VAL A 299 -6.93 -4.18 -0.80
CA VAL A 299 -7.44 -3.05 -1.56
C VAL A 299 -8.21 -2.10 -0.64
N VAL A 300 -7.92 -0.81 -0.73
CA VAL A 300 -8.61 0.29 -0.07
C VAL A 300 -9.42 1.06 -1.11
N GLU A 301 -10.70 1.19 -0.88
CA GLU A 301 -11.61 2.01 -1.69
C GLU A 301 -11.74 3.39 -1.05
N ASN A 302 -11.06 4.39 -1.60
CA ASN A 302 -11.17 5.76 -1.13
C ASN A 302 -12.30 6.50 -1.85
N MET A 303 -12.87 7.53 -1.21
CA MET A 303 -14.00 8.30 -1.74
C MET A 303 -15.21 7.41 -2.08
N ALA A 304 -15.41 6.33 -1.30
CA ALA A 304 -16.45 5.33 -1.56
C ALA A 304 -17.85 5.91 -1.53
N THR A 305 -18.14 6.72 -0.53
CA THR A 305 -19.44 7.39 -0.35
C THR A 305 -19.22 8.77 0.26
N PHE A 306 -20.14 9.68 0.06
CA PHE A 306 -20.25 10.89 0.87
C PHE A 306 -21.17 10.62 2.05
N ARG A 307 -20.75 11.01 3.26
CA ARG A 307 -21.55 10.86 4.49
C ARG A 307 -21.44 12.10 5.33
N THR A 308 -22.59 12.66 5.72
CA THR A 308 -22.65 13.83 6.60
C THR A 308 -23.94 13.83 7.41
N LYS A 309 -23.96 14.52 8.57
CA LYS A 309 -25.21 14.73 9.30
C LYS A 309 -26.15 15.62 8.49
N VAL A 310 -27.45 15.35 8.54
CA VAL A 310 -28.47 16.22 7.87
C VAL A 310 -28.35 17.65 8.36
N SER A 311 -28.04 17.86 9.64
CA SER A 311 -27.82 19.19 10.23
C SER A 311 -26.66 19.98 9.61
N SER A 312 -25.75 19.33 8.90
CA SER A 312 -24.59 19.94 8.24
C SER A 312 -24.77 20.15 6.73
N LEU A 313 -25.92 19.73 6.18
CA LEU A 313 -26.24 19.92 4.76
C LEU A 313 -26.65 21.36 4.45
N GLY A 314 -26.18 21.87 3.32
CA GLY A 314 -26.73 23.05 2.68
C GLY A 314 -27.91 22.66 1.79
N PHE A 315 -29.00 23.45 1.85
CA PHE A 315 -30.20 23.25 1.04
C PHE A 315 -30.41 24.42 0.08
N ARG A 316 -30.59 24.11 -1.21
CA ARG A 316 -30.78 25.09 -2.26
C ARG A 316 -32.09 24.77 -3.01
N LYS A 317 -32.87 25.80 -3.35
CA LYS A 317 -34.08 25.66 -4.17
C LYS A 317 -33.89 26.39 -5.50
N PRO A 318 -34.55 25.96 -6.59
CA PRO A 318 -34.53 26.70 -7.86
C PRO A 318 -34.98 28.15 -7.63
N ALA A 319 -34.27 29.10 -8.24
CA ALA A 319 -34.71 30.49 -8.24
C ALA A 319 -36.02 30.62 -9.01
N ALA A 320 -36.99 31.38 -8.47
CA ALA A 320 -38.22 31.69 -9.19
C ALA A 320 -37.88 32.50 -10.45
N ALA A 321 -38.47 32.16 -11.59
CA ALA A 321 -38.16 32.69 -12.92
C ALA A 321 -38.29 34.23 -13.11
N ARG A 322 -38.49 35.00 -12.05
CA ARG A 322 -38.74 36.47 -12.05
C ARG A 322 -38.19 37.22 -10.84
N SER A 323 -37.05 36.83 -10.26
CA SER A 323 -36.44 37.69 -9.23
C SER A 323 -35.10 38.23 -9.73
N ASP A 324 -35.06 39.53 -10.02
CA ASP A 324 -33.85 40.33 -10.34
C ASP A 324 -32.90 40.49 -9.15
N SER A 325 -33.08 39.74 -8.07
CA SER A 325 -32.30 39.88 -6.83
C SER A 325 -31.64 38.55 -6.42
N GLY A 326 -30.34 38.47 -6.70
CA GLY A 326 -29.41 37.73 -5.86
C GLY A 326 -29.43 36.21 -5.92
N GLY A 327 -29.67 35.61 -7.08
CA GLY A 327 -29.30 34.20 -7.30
C GLY A 327 -27.81 34.07 -7.55
N ASP A 328 -27.12 33.15 -6.86
CA ASP A 328 -25.81 32.74 -7.28
C ASP A 328 -25.90 32.23 -8.72
N GLY A 329 -24.97 32.56 -9.61
CA GLY A 329 -25.04 32.33 -11.06
C GLY A 329 -25.43 30.92 -11.54
N ASP A 330 -25.79 29.98 -10.64
CA ASP A 330 -26.28 28.62 -10.89
C ASP A 330 -27.82 28.51 -10.97
N GLY A 331 -28.54 29.62 -10.86
CA GLY A 331 -30.03 29.63 -10.90
C GLY A 331 -30.70 29.05 -9.65
N THR A 332 -29.98 28.95 -8.52
CA THR A 332 -30.55 28.49 -7.25
C THR A 332 -30.46 29.57 -6.16
N VAL A 333 -31.24 29.42 -5.09
CA VAL A 333 -31.24 30.29 -3.91
C VAL A 333 -31.01 29.41 -2.68
N ASP A 334 -30.09 29.84 -1.80
CA ASP A 334 -29.88 29.18 -0.52
C ASP A 334 -31.13 29.30 0.36
N CYS A 335 -31.58 28.18 0.90
CA CYS A 335 -32.69 28.08 1.83
C CYS A 335 -32.36 27.24 3.06
N THR A 336 -31.09 27.10 3.36
CA THR A 336 -30.56 26.22 4.44
C THR A 336 -31.17 26.61 5.79
N GLU A 337 -31.14 27.87 6.16
CA GLU A 337 -31.68 28.34 7.46
C GLU A 337 -33.18 28.01 7.62
N ASP A 338 -34.00 28.25 6.58
CA ASP A 338 -35.42 27.98 6.59
C ASP A 338 -35.73 26.49 6.73
N VAL A 339 -34.98 25.65 6.00
CA VAL A 339 -35.13 24.19 6.03
C VAL A 339 -34.72 23.65 7.40
N ILE A 340 -33.55 24.04 7.90
CA ILE A 340 -33.06 23.60 9.21
C ILE A 340 -34.01 24.04 10.32
N LYS A 341 -34.51 25.25 10.28
CA LYS A 341 -35.52 25.75 11.23
C LYS A 341 -36.79 24.89 11.20
N THR A 342 -37.29 24.61 10.01
CA THR A 342 -38.48 23.77 9.83
C THR A 342 -38.28 22.36 10.36
N LEU A 343 -37.11 21.77 10.10
CA LEU A 343 -36.75 20.43 10.63
C LEU A 343 -36.68 20.45 12.16
N LYS A 344 -36.05 21.47 12.76
CA LYS A 344 -35.99 21.60 14.22
C LYS A 344 -37.37 21.67 14.86
N GLU A 345 -38.30 22.34 14.21
CA GLU A 345 -39.68 22.54 14.73
C GLU A 345 -40.57 21.29 14.53
N LYS A 346 -40.41 20.57 13.40
CA LYS A 346 -41.34 19.50 13.03
C LYS A 346 -40.82 18.09 13.19
N CYS A 347 -39.51 17.88 12.97
CA CYS A 347 -38.88 16.56 12.93
C CYS A 347 -37.40 16.64 13.39
N PRO A 348 -37.14 17.05 14.67
CA PRO A 348 -35.76 17.30 15.15
C PRO A 348 -34.87 16.05 15.05
N GLU A 349 -35.45 14.86 15.13
CA GLU A 349 -34.73 13.59 15.01
C GLU A 349 -34.07 13.37 13.66
N ILE A 350 -34.54 14.03 12.59
CA ILE A 350 -33.95 13.91 11.26
C ILE A 350 -32.57 14.59 11.21
N LEU A 351 -32.33 15.61 12.01
CA LEU A 351 -31.09 16.38 12.00
C LEU A 351 -29.87 15.54 12.44
N ASP A 352 -30.10 14.51 13.25
CA ASP A 352 -29.06 13.60 13.74
C ASP A 352 -28.82 12.42 12.80
N LEU A 353 -29.68 12.23 11.78
CA LEU A 353 -29.47 11.17 10.79
C LEU A 353 -28.27 11.47 9.91
N MET A 354 -27.61 10.40 9.47
CA MET A 354 -26.54 10.47 8.46
C MET A 354 -27.15 10.43 7.07
N ALA A 355 -27.01 11.52 6.32
CA ALA A 355 -27.23 11.50 4.88
C ALA A 355 -26.07 10.82 4.17
N THR A 356 -26.37 9.91 3.25
CA THR A 356 -25.39 9.18 2.46
C THR A 356 -25.69 9.32 0.99
N ALA A 357 -24.64 9.50 0.17
CA ALA A 357 -24.74 9.49 -1.28
C ALA A 357 -23.51 8.81 -1.88
N ASP A 358 -23.71 8.05 -2.96
CA ASP A 358 -22.58 7.54 -3.74
C ASP A 358 -21.94 8.69 -4.49
N VAL A 359 -20.62 8.87 -4.33
CA VAL A 359 -19.87 9.92 -5.01
C VAL A 359 -19.66 9.57 -6.48
N PHE A 360 -19.38 8.28 -6.72
CA PHE A 360 -19.16 7.74 -8.06
C PHE A 360 -20.03 6.53 -8.32
N PRO A 361 -20.60 6.40 -9.54
CA PRO A 361 -21.30 5.17 -9.90
C PRO A 361 -20.29 4.01 -9.96
N SER A 362 -20.58 2.92 -9.26
CA SER A 362 -19.79 1.71 -9.32
C SER A 362 -20.40 0.71 -10.31
N SER A 363 -19.58 0.11 -11.18
CA SER A 363 -19.96 -0.99 -12.06
C SER A 363 -19.28 -2.28 -11.63
N GLY A 364 -19.82 -3.44 -11.98
CA GLY A 364 -19.14 -4.73 -11.79
C GLY A 364 -18.83 -5.13 -10.35
N GLY A 365 -19.55 -4.59 -9.35
CA GLY A 365 -19.30 -4.87 -7.92
C GLY A 365 -18.22 -3.98 -7.29
N GLY A 366 -17.74 -2.97 -8.03
CA GLY A 366 -16.79 -1.98 -7.54
C GLY A 366 -15.43 -2.56 -7.14
N PRO A 367 -14.63 -1.80 -6.35
CA PRO A 367 -13.33 -2.24 -5.86
C PRO A 367 -13.39 -3.53 -5.02
N ARG A 368 -14.49 -3.76 -4.30
CA ARG A 368 -14.72 -5.01 -3.55
C ARG A 368 -14.83 -6.21 -4.49
N GLY A 369 -15.63 -6.09 -5.58
CA GLY A 369 -15.78 -7.13 -6.59
C GLY A 369 -14.47 -7.42 -7.32
N MET A 370 -13.70 -6.37 -7.63
CA MET A 370 -12.36 -6.49 -8.21
C MET A 370 -11.40 -7.23 -7.27
N ALA A 371 -11.34 -6.86 -5.99
CA ALA A 371 -10.50 -7.55 -5.01
C ALA A 371 -10.84 -9.05 -4.95
N GLN A 372 -12.12 -9.39 -4.96
CA GLN A 372 -12.57 -10.77 -4.99
C GLN A 372 -12.13 -11.50 -6.27
N GLN A 373 -12.21 -10.87 -7.45
CA GLN A 373 -11.76 -11.44 -8.72
C GLN A 373 -10.27 -11.77 -8.72
N PHE A 374 -9.45 -10.94 -8.07
CA PHE A 374 -8.01 -11.15 -7.95
C PHE A 374 -7.60 -12.03 -6.76
N GLY A 375 -8.56 -12.45 -5.92
CA GLY A 375 -8.28 -13.25 -4.74
C GLY A 375 -7.49 -12.49 -3.66
N VAL A 376 -7.60 -11.16 -3.62
CA VAL A 376 -6.91 -10.29 -2.65
C VAL A 376 -7.88 -9.75 -1.60
N PRO A 377 -7.44 -9.47 -0.36
CA PRO A 377 -8.31 -8.92 0.68
C PRO A 377 -8.86 -7.53 0.31
N TYR A 378 -10.08 -7.24 0.76
CA TYR A 378 -10.66 -5.90 0.73
C TYR A 378 -10.60 -5.30 2.14
N LEU A 379 -9.74 -4.28 2.32
CA LEU A 379 -9.52 -3.66 3.64
C LEU A 379 -10.70 -2.77 4.05
N GLY A 380 -11.35 -2.12 3.11
CA GLY A 380 -12.54 -1.31 3.40
C GLY A 380 -12.69 -0.12 2.47
N GLY A 381 -13.80 0.60 2.66
CA GLY A 381 -14.09 1.86 1.97
C GLY A 381 -13.99 3.04 2.93
N LEU A 382 -13.26 4.08 2.52
CA LEU A 382 -13.21 5.37 3.20
C LEU A 382 -14.19 6.33 2.53
N PRO A 383 -15.12 6.94 3.27
CA PRO A 383 -16.00 7.95 2.69
C PRO A 383 -15.19 9.21 2.32
N LEU A 384 -15.73 9.98 1.38
CA LEU A 384 -15.26 11.34 1.13
C LEU A 384 -15.58 12.20 2.35
N ASP A 385 -14.52 12.60 3.07
CA ASP A 385 -14.63 13.34 4.33
C ASP A 385 -13.77 14.60 4.27
N PRO A 386 -14.38 15.80 4.30
CA PRO A 386 -13.63 17.06 4.29
C PRO A 386 -12.64 17.21 5.45
N ASN A 387 -12.94 16.62 6.62
CA ASN A 387 -12.07 16.70 7.78
C ASN A 387 -10.81 15.84 7.60
N LEU A 388 -10.91 14.75 6.84
CA LEU A 388 -9.75 13.93 6.48
C LEU A 388 -8.76 14.75 5.62
N LEU A 389 -9.26 15.49 4.63
CA LEU A 389 -8.44 16.39 3.83
C LEU A 389 -7.83 17.50 4.69
N LYS A 390 -8.65 18.12 5.54
CA LYS A 390 -8.20 19.19 6.44
C LYS A 390 -7.11 18.71 7.40
N SER A 391 -7.21 17.49 7.92
CA SER A 391 -6.15 16.90 8.75
C SER A 391 -4.82 16.79 8.00
N CYS A 392 -4.86 16.41 6.71
CA CYS A 392 -3.66 16.37 5.88
C CYS A 392 -3.09 17.77 5.60
N GLU A 393 -3.95 18.79 5.44
CA GLU A 393 -3.51 20.18 5.26
C GLU A 393 -2.90 20.75 6.54
N ASP A 394 -3.49 20.42 7.69
CA ASP A 394 -3.03 20.85 9.02
C ASP A 394 -1.85 19.99 9.55
N GLY A 395 -1.49 18.89 8.87
CA GLY A 395 -0.45 17.96 9.30
C GLY A 395 -0.77 17.24 10.62
N LYS A 396 -2.02 16.81 10.83
CA LYS A 396 -2.50 16.25 12.09
C LYS A 396 -3.05 14.83 11.93
N CYS A 397 -3.02 14.09 13.03
CA CYS A 397 -3.69 12.80 13.14
C CYS A 397 -5.22 12.98 13.03
N PHE A 398 -5.82 12.43 11.98
CA PHE A 398 -7.24 12.56 11.72
C PHE A 398 -8.10 11.86 12.78
N VAL A 399 -7.75 10.63 13.15
CA VAL A 399 -8.56 9.82 14.08
C VAL A 399 -8.58 10.38 15.49
N GLU A 400 -7.54 11.13 15.88
CA GLU A 400 -7.51 11.85 17.16
C GLU A 400 -8.23 13.19 17.10
N THR A 401 -8.00 13.96 16.02
CA THR A 401 -8.54 15.33 15.89
C THR A 401 -10.02 15.33 15.55
N TYR A 402 -10.50 14.35 14.79
CA TYR A 402 -11.86 14.23 14.28
C TYR A 402 -12.44 12.84 14.50
N SER A 403 -12.39 12.34 15.74
CA SER A 403 -12.84 10.99 16.13
C SER A 403 -14.27 10.66 15.72
N ASP A 404 -15.17 11.66 15.72
CA ASP A 404 -16.58 11.53 15.35
C ASP A 404 -16.84 11.68 13.84
N SER A 405 -15.81 11.93 13.03
CA SER A 405 -15.95 12.13 11.60
C SER A 405 -16.26 10.83 10.87
N SER A 406 -16.91 10.92 9.72
CA SER A 406 -17.45 9.76 8.99
C SER A 406 -16.39 8.76 8.54
N ALA A 407 -15.14 9.20 8.33
CA ALA A 407 -14.03 8.36 7.93
C ALA A 407 -13.21 7.79 9.10
N ALA A 408 -13.39 8.28 10.35
CA ALA A 408 -12.56 7.86 11.48
C ALA A 408 -12.73 6.37 11.83
N GLY A 409 -13.96 5.88 11.96
CA GLY A 409 -14.23 4.47 12.18
C GLY A 409 -13.72 3.57 11.05
N PRO A 410 -14.04 3.85 9.78
CA PRO A 410 -13.50 3.10 8.64
C PRO A 410 -11.97 3.07 8.55
N LEU A 411 -11.27 4.18 8.85
CA LEU A 411 -9.80 4.23 8.84
C LEU A 411 -9.22 3.39 9.98
N ASN A 412 -9.79 3.45 11.18
CA ASN A 412 -9.41 2.57 12.28
C ASN A 412 -9.58 1.10 11.92
N ALA A 413 -10.75 0.71 11.37
CA ALA A 413 -11.01 -0.66 10.95
C ALA A 413 -10.08 -1.15 9.82
N LEU A 414 -9.61 -0.23 8.95
CA LEU A 414 -8.59 -0.52 7.95
C LEU A 414 -7.26 -0.86 8.63
N CYS A 415 -6.81 -0.04 9.58
CA CYS A 415 -5.57 -0.27 10.33
C CYS A 415 -5.65 -1.54 11.18
N ASP A 416 -6.82 -1.88 11.77
CA ASP A 416 -7.01 -3.14 12.49
C ASP A 416 -6.76 -4.37 11.59
N LYS A 417 -7.27 -4.32 10.36
CA LYS A 417 -7.04 -5.39 9.38
C LYS A 417 -5.60 -5.45 8.93
N LEU A 418 -4.94 -4.30 8.80
CA LEU A 418 -3.53 -4.22 8.43
C LEU A 418 -2.66 -4.85 9.52
N VAL A 419 -2.82 -4.44 10.78
CA VAL A 419 -2.09 -5.00 11.92
C VAL A 419 -2.33 -6.51 12.05
N LYS A 420 -3.57 -6.97 11.84
CA LYS A 420 -3.87 -8.40 11.84
C LYS A 420 -3.17 -9.16 10.70
N ALA A 421 -2.97 -8.54 9.55
CA ALA A 421 -2.31 -9.15 8.39
C ALA A 421 -0.78 -9.11 8.48
N LEU A 422 -0.25 -8.14 9.22
CA LEU A 422 1.18 -7.89 9.46
C LEU A 422 1.37 -7.62 10.97
N PRO A 423 1.28 -8.64 11.83
CA PRO A 423 1.46 -8.47 13.26
C PRO A 423 2.92 -8.18 13.57
N VAL A 424 3.15 -7.22 14.45
CA VAL A 424 4.48 -7.00 15.07
C VAL A 424 4.59 -8.00 16.21
N GLU A 425 5.66 -8.78 16.24
CA GLU A 425 5.96 -9.64 17.37
C GLU A 425 6.27 -8.74 18.55
N GLU A 426 5.43 -8.75 19.60
CA GLU A 426 5.79 -8.18 20.89
C GLU A 426 7.05 -8.91 21.34
N GLU A 427 8.15 -8.21 21.64
CA GLU A 427 9.26 -8.80 22.39
C GLU A 427 8.66 -9.35 23.69
N MET A 428 8.54 -10.68 23.77
CA MET A 428 8.13 -11.33 25.01
C MET A 428 9.16 -10.92 26.06
N ASP A 429 8.75 -10.11 27.02
CA ASP A 429 9.59 -9.68 28.12
C ASP A 429 10.39 -10.86 28.63
N ALA A 430 11.71 -10.72 28.72
CA ALA A 430 12.60 -11.78 29.22
C ALA A 430 12.17 -12.30 30.60
N GLU A 431 11.40 -11.50 31.35
CA GLU A 431 10.75 -11.90 32.61
C GLU A 431 9.56 -12.86 32.38
N ALA A 432 8.77 -12.69 31.32
CA ALA A 432 7.68 -13.61 30.98
C ALA A 432 8.20 -14.97 30.51
N ILE A 433 9.31 -14.97 29.74
CA ILE A 433 9.99 -16.20 29.30
C ILE A 433 10.58 -16.94 30.51
N ASN A 434 11.23 -16.22 31.44
CA ASN A 434 11.76 -16.82 32.67
C ASN A 434 10.65 -17.32 33.60
N GLN A 435 9.49 -16.71 33.69
CA GLN A 435 8.35 -17.22 34.45
C GLN A 435 7.79 -18.52 33.84
N GLN A 436 7.64 -18.59 32.51
CA GLN A 436 7.20 -19.81 31.83
C GLN A 436 8.21 -20.97 31.99
N LEU A 437 9.51 -20.69 31.95
CA LEU A 437 10.56 -21.70 32.17
C LEU A 437 10.71 -22.14 33.62
N MET A 438 10.14 -21.39 34.59
CA MET A 438 10.14 -21.77 36.00
C MET A 438 8.86 -22.53 36.42
N GLU A 439 7.83 -22.55 35.56
CA GLU A 439 6.57 -23.29 35.78
C GLU A 439 6.54 -24.66 35.07
N GLU A 440 7.52 -24.97 34.19
CA GLU A 440 7.80 -26.30 33.64
C GLU A 440 8.85 -27.05 34.44
#